data_64181d3bd7c224158a5c1481d044489e
#
_entry.id   64181d3bd7c224158a5c1481d044489e
#
_cell.length_a   1.000
_cell.length_b   1.000
_cell.length_c   1.000
_cell.angle_alpha   90.00
_cell.angle_beta   90.00
_cell.angle_gamma   90.00
#
_symmetry.space_group_name_H-M   'P 1'
#
loop_
_entity.id
_entity.type
_entity.pdbx_description
1 polymer ?
#
loop_
_entity_poly.entity_id
_entity_poly.type
_entity_poly.pdbx_seq_one_letter_code
_entity_poly.pdbx_strand_id
1 'polypeptide(L)'
;LGVVFTIATAAVIFGGQKRISVINSWVVPIMALAYIGLGVWITFSHLNLLPAAFGMMFASAFDFQAIFGGFAGSALMLGIKRGLFSNEAGMGSAPNAAATASVSHPAKQGLVQTLSVYIDTLFICTCSAMIVLVFMVQDPQTAAGLNGMPLVQMAVYHFAGDVGIAFITAA
;
A
#
# COMPACT_ATOMS: atom_id res chain seq x y z
N LEU A 1 3.19 6.42 21.82
CA LEU A 1 2.63 6.72 20.48
C LEU A 1 1.15 6.32 20.42
N GLY A 2 0.74 5.07 20.70
CA GLY A 2 -0.64 4.59 20.58
C GLY A 2 -1.69 5.45 21.29
N VAL A 3 -1.44 5.88 22.51
CA VAL A 3 -2.36 6.74 23.28
C VAL A 3 -2.57 8.09 22.59
N VAL A 4 -1.50 8.70 22.05
CA VAL A 4 -1.58 9.98 21.34
C VAL A 4 -2.42 9.84 20.08
N PHE A 5 -2.19 8.78 19.30
CA PHE A 5 -3.00 8.51 18.11
C PHE A 5 -4.47 8.22 18.45
N THR A 6 -4.74 7.47 19.52
CA THR A 6 -6.12 7.21 19.97
C THR A 6 -6.84 8.50 20.32
N ILE A 7 -6.20 9.40 21.07
CA ILE A 7 -6.79 10.69 21.45
C ILE A 7 -7.00 11.57 20.22
N ALA A 8 -6.01 11.64 19.31
CA ALA A 8 -6.12 12.41 18.07
C ALA A 8 -7.25 11.90 17.19
N THR A 9 -7.34 10.58 16.98
CA THR A 9 -8.41 9.94 16.20
C THR A 9 -9.78 10.20 16.83
N ALA A 10 -9.91 10.04 18.16
CA ALA A 10 -11.14 10.34 18.87
C ALA A 10 -11.56 11.82 18.66
N ALA A 11 -10.62 12.76 18.82
CA ALA A 11 -10.89 14.18 18.62
C ALA A 11 -11.34 14.53 17.19
N VAL A 12 -10.83 13.80 16.19
CA VAL A 12 -11.24 13.96 14.79
C VAL A 12 -12.64 13.40 14.56
N ILE A 13 -12.91 12.18 15.05
CA ILE A 13 -14.20 11.48 14.86
C ILE A 13 -15.34 12.24 15.55
N PHE A 14 -15.15 12.68 16.80
CA PHE A 14 -16.17 13.47 17.53
C PHE A 14 -16.44 14.85 16.91
N GLY A 15 -15.58 15.33 16.01
CA GLY A 15 -15.77 16.57 15.26
C GLY A 15 -16.75 16.49 14.08
N GLY A 16 -17.29 15.30 13.78
CA GLY A 16 -18.26 15.06 12.72
C GLY A 16 -17.68 14.98 11.30
N GLN A 17 -18.51 14.61 10.34
CA GLN A 17 -18.11 14.33 8.95
C GLN A 17 -17.33 15.46 8.27
N LYS A 18 -17.73 16.73 8.48
CA LYS A 18 -17.02 17.87 7.87
C LYS A 18 -15.59 17.97 8.34
N ARG A 19 -15.35 17.75 9.64
CA ARG A 19 -13.99 17.83 10.22
C ARG A 19 -13.12 16.69 9.72
N ILE A 20 -13.66 15.47 9.66
CA ILE A 20 -12.99 14.30 9.12
C ILE A 20 -12.57 14.57 7.66
N SER A 21 -13.49 15.04 6.83
CA SER A 21 -13.23 15.33 5.42
C SER A 21 -12.14 16.40 5.24
N VAL A 22 -12.18 17.49 5.99
CA VAL A 22 -11.18 18.57 5.90
C VAL A 22 -9.79 18.09 6.32
N ILE A 23 -9.70 17.34 7.41
CA ILE A 23 -8.41 16.81 7.89
C ILE A 23 -7.85 15.81 6.89
N ASN A 24 -8.66 14.86 6.42
CA ASN A 24 -8.22 13.85 5.46
C ASN A 24 -7.80 14.46 4.11
N SER A 25 -8.45 15.55 3.67
CA SER A 25 -8.08 16.21 2.41
C SER A 25 -6.67 16.79 2.42
N TRP A 26 -6.08 17.04 3.58
CA TRP A 26 -4.70 17.52 3.73
C TRP A 26 -3.74 16.41 4.14
N VAL A 27 -4.12 15.61 5.13
CA VAL A 27 -3.24 14.58 5.70
C VAL A 27 -2.94 13.48 4.67
N VAL A 28 -3.98 12.97 3.99
CA VAL A 28 -3.83 11.84 3.07
C VAL A 28 -2.92 12.17 1.88
N PRO A 29 -3.06 13.31 1.16
CA PRO A 29 -2.14 13.64 0.07
C PRO A 29 -0.68 13.83 0.54
N ILE A 30 -0.47 14.48 1.68
CA ILE A 30 0.89 14.67 2.23
C ILE A 30 1.52 13.32 2.56
N MET A 31 0.78 12.45 3.24
CA MET A 31 1.22 11.10 3.58
C MET A 31 1.51 10.27 2.32
N ALA A 32 0.63 10.29 1.32
CA ALA A 32 0.82 9.59 0.06
C ALA A 32 2.05 10.08 -0.71
N LEU A 33 2.25 11.39 -0.79
CA LEU A 33 3.44 11.97 -1.44
C LEU A 33 4.72 11.61 -0.71
N ALA A 34 4.72 11.64 0.62
CA ALA A 34 5.88 11.23 1.42
C ALA A 34 6.19 9.73 1.22
N TYR A 35 5.15 8.87 1.18
CA TYR A 35 5.30 7.45 0.93
C TYR A 35 5.83 7.14 -0.46
N ILE A 36 5.27 7.78 -1.49
CA ILE A 36 5.75 7.66 -2.87
C ILE A 36 7.19 8.17 -2.97
N GLY A 37 7.49 9.31 -2.35
CA GLY A 37 8.85 9.85 -2.29
C GLY A 37 9.85 8.87 -1.68
N LEU A 38 9.49 8.22 -0.58
CA LEU A 38 10.31 7.19 0.06
C LEU A 38 10.51 5.99 -0.87
N GLY A 39 9.46 5.47 -1.49
CA GLY A 39 9.53 4.34 -2.41
C GLY A 39 10.37 4.63 -3.65
N VAL A 40 10.20 5.80 -4.22
CA VAL A 40 11.00 6.29 -5.35
C VAL A 40 12.47 6.42 -4.95
N TRP A 41 12.75 7.04 -3.80
CA TRP A 41 14.12 7.18 -3.29
C TRP A 41 14.80 5.83 -3.09
N ILE A 42 14.16 4.86 -2.43
CA ILE A 42 14.69 3.51 -2.23
C ILE A 42 14.94 2.84 -3.58
N THR A 43 13.99 2.90 -4.50
CA THR A 43 14.09 2.28 -5.83
C THR A 43 15.24 2.86 -6.63
N PHE A 44 15.38 4.19 -6.68
CA PHE A 44 16.48 4.85 -7.42
C PHE A 44 17.84 4.66 -6.76
N SER A 45 17.90 4.57 -5.44
CA SER A 45 19.15 4.28 -4.72
C SER A 45 19.67 2.86 -4.97
N HIS A 46 18.79 1.94 -5.38
CA HIS A 46 19.09 0.51 -5.55
C HIS A 46 18.78 0.00 -6.96
N LEU A 47 18.99 0.83 -7.98
CA LEU A 47 18.72 0.47 -9.39
C LEU A 47 19.42 -0.82 -9.82
N ASN A 48 20.59 -1.12 -9.27
CA ASN A 48 21.35 -2.33 -9.57
C ASN A 48 20.63 -3.62 -9.15
N LEU A 49 19.73 -3.56 -8.19
CA LEU A 49 18.96 -4.71 -7.71
C LEU A 49 17.64 -4.93 -8.46
N LEU A 50 17.21 -3.95 -9.24
CA LEU A 50 15.93 -4.03 -9.98
C LEU A 50 15.88 -5.22 -10.96
N PRO A 51 16.91 -5.50 -11.78
CA PRO A 51 16.87 -6.66 -12.68
C PRO A 51 16.70 -7.98 -11.92
N ALA A 52 17.35 -8.11 -10.75
CA ALA A 52 17.21 -9.30 -9.90
C ALA A 52 15.81 -9.38 -9.26
N ALA A 53 15.27 -8.25 -8.79
CA ALA A 53 13.93 -8.16 -8.24
C ALA A 53 12.85 -8.55 -9.27
N PHE A 54 12.94 -8.01 -10.48
CA PHE A 54 12.04 -8.39 -11.58
C PHE A 54 12.23 -9.86 -11.99
N GLY A 55 13.49 -10.33 -12.08
CA GLY A 55 13.78 -11.74 -12.36
C GLY A 55 13.13 -12.69 -11.35
N MET A 56 13.23 -12.38 -10.05
CA MET A 56 12.60 -13.14 -8.99
C MET A 56 11.07 -13.12 -9.09
N MET A 57 10.49 -11.96 -9.39
CA MET A 57 9.06 -11.80 -9.57
C MET A 57 8.53 -12.63 -10.75
N PHE A 58 9.20 -12.57 -11.91
CA PHE A 58 8.81 -13.35 -13.08
C PHE A 58 9.05 -14.85 -12.87
N ALA A 59 10.17 -15.25 -12.27
CA ALA A 59 10.44 -16.66 -11.96
C ALA A 59 9.35 -17.24 -11.04
N SER A 60 8.96 -16.49 -10.01
CA SER A 60 7.91 -16.93 -9.09
C SER A 60 6.51 -16.94 -9.74
N ALA A 61 6.23 -16.01 -10.66
CA ALA A 61 4.95 -15.93 -11.35
C ALA A 61 4.75 -17.08 -12.36
N PHE A 62 5.83 -17.58 -12.96
CA PHE A 62 5.81 -18.65 -13.95
C PHE A 62 6.40 -19.97 -13.45
N ASP A 63 6.54 -20.14 -12.15
CA ASP A 63 6.92 -21.42 -11.55
C ASP A 63 5.75 -22.40 -11.62
N PHE A 64 5.74 -23.20 -12.73
CA PHE A 64 4.71 -24.18 -12.99
C PHE A 64 4.65 -25.31 -11.93
N GLN A 65 5.74 -25.61 -11.23
CA GLN A 65 5.72 -26.59 -10.14
C GLN A 65 4.98 -26.06 -8.92
N ALA A 66 5.19 -24.80 -8.58
CA ALA A 66 4.40 -24.12 -7.56
C ALA A 66 2.93 -23.97 -8.00
N ILE A 67 2.71 -23.74 -9.29
CA ILE A 67 1.37 -23.56 -9.90
C ILE A 67 0.56 -24.88 -9.87
N PHE A 68 1.12 -26.03 -10.16
CA PHE A 68 0.41 -27.31 -10.23
C PHE A 68 0.56 -28.20 -9.00
N GLY A 69 1.43 -27.86 -8.05
CA GLY A 69 1.71 -28.63 -6.83
C GLY A 69 0.73 -28.44 -5.67
N GLY A 70 -0.55 -28.15 -5.92
CA GLY A 70 -1.58 -28.03 -4.87
C GLY A 70 -1.56 -26.69 -4.09
N PHE A 71 -0.48 -25.93 -4.19
CA PHE A 71 -0.34 -24.62 -3.55
C PHE A 71 -0.71 -23.45 -4.49
N ALA A 72 -0.83 -23.72 -5.77
CA ALA A 72 -1.07 -22.72 -6.81
C ALA A 72 -2.45 -22.07 -6.73
N GLY A 73 -3.43 -22.81 -6.35
CA GLY A 73 -4.74 -22.26 -6.06
C GLY A 73 -4.66 -21.20 -4.97
N SER A 74 -3.73 -21.32 -4.03
CA SER A 74 -3.56 -20.36 -2.93
C SER A 74 -2.79 -19.09 -3.35
N ALA A 75 -1.72 -19.20 -4.15
CA ALA A 75 -0.94 -18.04 -4.59
C ALA A 75 -1.73 -17.16 -5.57
N LEU A 76 -2.35 -17.76 -6.58
CA LEU A 76 -3.24 -17.06 -7.51
C LEU A 76 -4.46 -16.47 -6.78
N MET A 77 -5.11 -17.28 -5.94
CA MET A 77 -6.25 -16.84 -5.13
C MET A 77 -5.87 -15.70 -4.19
N LEU A 78 -4.70 -15.77 -3.55
CA LEU A 78 -4.21 -14.73 -2.66
C LEU A 78 -3.90 -13.44 -3.44
N GLY A 79 -3.31 -13.54 -4.61
CA GLY A 79 -3.05 -12.40 -5.51
C GLY A 79 -4.33 -11.72 -5.96
N ILE A 80 -5.32 -12.49 -6.41
CA ILE A 80 -6.64 -11.95 -6.80
C ILE A 80 -7.33 -11.31 -5.60
N LYS A 81 -7.38 -11.98 -4.45
CA LYS A 81 -7.99 -11.42 -3.22
C LYS A 81 -7.32 -10.13 -2.79
N ARG A 82 -5.98 -10.05 -2.85
CA ARG A 82 -5.24 -8.84 -2.49
C ARG A 82 -5.47 -7.71 -3.47
N GLY A 83 -5.50 -7.98 -4.77
CA GLY A 83 -5.83 -6.98 -5.79
C GLY A 83 -7.25 -6.44 -5.65
N LEU A 84 -8.22 -7.30 -5.44
CA LEU A 84 -9.61 -6.89 -5.19
C LEU A 84 -9.74 -6.09 -3.90
N PHE A 85 -9.00 -6.45 -2.86
CA PHE A 85 -9.01 -5.74 -1.58
C PHE A 85 -8.39 -4.34 -1.70
N SER A 86 -7.22 -4.21 -2.34
CA SER A 86 -6.55 -2.92 -2.54
C SER A 86 -7.40 -1.93 -3.35
N ASN A 87 -8.14 -2.44 -4.33
CA ASN A 87 -9.03 -1.62 -5.18
C ASN A 87 -10.45 -1.51 -4.62
N GLU A 88 -10.70 -2.01 -3.40
CA GLU A 88 -12.01 -2.03 -2.73
C GLU A 88 -13.14 -2.62 -3.60
N ALA A 89 -12.79 -3.50 -4.55
CA ALA A 89 -13.72 -4.06 -5.51
C ALA A 89 -14.75 -4.97 -4.83
N GLY A 90 -16.01 -4.55 -4.83
CA GLY A 90 -17.12 -5.29 -4.23
C GLY A 90 -17.26 -5.15 -2.71
N MET A 91 -16.42 -4.38 -2.03
CA MET A 91 -16.45 -4.21 -0.56
C MET A 91 -17.48 -3.16 -0.10
N GLY A 92 -17.83 -2.21 -0.97
CA GLY A 92 -18.84 -1.19 -0.67
C GLY A 92 -18.35 0.02 0.12
N SER A 93 -17.08 0.05 0.59
CA SER A 93 -16.52 1.17 1.34
C SER A 93 -16.39 2.43 0.46
N ALA A 94 -15.86 2.31 -0.74
CA ALA A 94 -15.77 3.41 -1.70
C ALA A 94 -17.14 3.99 -2.10
N PRO A 95 -18.18 3.19 -2.43
CA PRO A 95 -19.53 3.70 -2.64
C PRO A 95 -20.14 4.41 -1.44
N ASN A 96 -19.93 3.91 -0.22
CA ASN A 96 -20.40 4.57 1.01
C ASN A 96 -19.75 5.93 1.23
N ALA A 97 -18.44 6.04 1.01
CA ALA A 97 -17.74 7.33 1.06
C ALA A 97 -18.21 8.27 -0.06
N ALA A 98 -18.39 7.75 -1.27
CA ALA A 98 -18.88 8.50 -2.42
C ALA A 98 -20.28 9.05 -2.24
N ALA A 99 -21.15 8.36 -1.50
CA ALA A 99 -22.52 8.80 -1.21
C ALA A 99 -22.59 10.10 -0.41
N THR A 100 -21.51 10.46 0.32
CA THR A 100 -21.44 11.71 1.07
C THR A 100 -20.98 12.90 0.24
N ALA A 101 -20.54 12.67 -1.00
CA ALA A 101 -20.01 13.71 -1.86
C ALA A 101 -21.12 14.60 -2.45
N SER A 102 -20.94 15.92 -2.32
CA SER A 102 -21.84 16.91 -2.94
C SER A 102 -21.35 17.22 -4.35
N VAL A 103 -21.90 16.55 -5.34
CA VAL A 103 -21.54 16.68 -6.76
C VAL A 103 -22.77 16.98 -7.62
N SER A 104 -22.57 17.69 -8.72
CA SER A 104 -23.67 18.04 -9.63
C SER A 104 -24.22 16.87 -10.44
N HIS A 105 -23.46 15.77 -10.56
CA HIS A 105 -23.88 14.57 -11.27
C HIS A 105 -23.12 13.34 -10.72
N PRO A 106 -23.79 12.19 -10.47
CA PRO A 106 -23.16 10.99 -9.91
C PRO A 106 -21.96 10.46 -10.72
N ALA A 107 -22.00 10.60 -12.06
CA ALA A 107 -20.91 10.18 -12.92
C ALA A 107 -19.58 10.90 -12.62
N LYS A 108 -19.59 12.14 -12.13
CA LYS A 108 -18.38 12.85 -11.72
C LYS A 108 -17.70 12.16 -10.56
N GLN A 109 -18.47 11.72 -9.58
CA GLN A 109 -17.93 10.98 -8.44
C GLN A 109 -17.42 9.61 -8.87
N GLY A 110 -18.07 8.93 -9.80
CA GLY A 110 -17.59 7.68 -10.39
C GLY A 110 -16.23 7.84 -11.07
N LEU A 111 -16.02 8.92 -11.84
CA LEU A 111 -14.74 9.23 -12.47
C LEU A 111 -13.63 9.50 -11.45
N VAL A 112 -13.93 10.22 -10.37
CA VAL A 112 -12.98 10.47 -9.27
C VAL A 112 -12.58 9.14 -8.60
N GLN A 113 -13.52 8.26 -8.33
CA GLN A 113 -13.23 6.94 -7.76
C GLN A 113 -12.37 6.09 -8.70
N THR A 114 -12.67 6.09 -9.99
CA THR A 114 -11.85 5.41 -10.99
C THR A 114 -10.42 5.94 -10.99
N LEU A 115 -10.24 7.25 -10.99
CA LEU A 115 -8.92 7.87 -10.94
C LEU A 115 -8.15 7.49 -9.66
N SER A 116 -8.84 7.46 -8.52
CA SER A 116 -8.21 7.09 -7.25
C SER A 116 -7.68 5.66 -7.26
N VAL A 117 -8.40 4.71 -7.86
CA VAL A 117 -7.95 3.31 -8.04
C VAL A 117 -6.68 3.24 -8.90
N TYR A 118 -6.60 4.01 -9.98
CA TYR A 118 -5.38 4.07 -10.80
C TYR A 118 -4.19 4.65 -10.03
N ILE A 119 -4.41 5.72 -9.27
CA ILE A 119 -3.35 6.34 -8.45
C ILE A 119 -2.88 5.34 -7.38
N ASP A 120 -3.78 4.69 -6.67
CA ASP A 120 -3.42 3.71 -5.66
C ASP A 120 -2.61 2.57 -6.26
N THR A 121 -3.10 1.95 -7.33
CA THR A 121 -2.46 0.78 -7.94
C THR A 121 -1.13 1.11 -8.59
N LEU A 122 -1.06 2.18 -9.40
CA LEU A 122 0.14 2.51 -10.17
C LEU A 122 1.25 3.15 -9.34
N PHE A 123 0.90 3.90 -8.30
CA PHE A 123 1.91 4.59 -7.51
C PHE A 123 2.12 3.93 -6.15
N ILE A 124 1.08 3.83 -5.31
CA ILE A 124 1.24 3.36 -3.93
C ILE A 124 1.57 1.87 -3.88
N CYS A 125 0.80 1.04 -4.57
CA CYS A 125 1.06 -0.41 -4.59
C CYS A 125 2.39 -0.75 -5.28
N THR A 126 2.75 -0.04 -6.35
CA THR A 126 4.05 -0.24 -7.01
C THR A 126 5.20 0.16 -6.12
N CYS A 127 5.13 1.30 -5.42
CA CYS A 127 6.15 1.70 -4.43
C CYS A 127 6.28 0.65 -3.32
N SER A 128 5.17 0.17 -2.78
CA SER A 128 5.17 -0.87 -1.74
C SER A 128 5.83 -2.16 -2.25
N ALA A 129 5.50 -2.59 -3.46
CA ALA A 129 6.09 -3.77 -4.07
C ALA A 129 7.61 -3.60 -4.28
N MET A 130 8.04 -2.44 -4.77
CA MET A 130 9.47 -2.17 -5.00
C MET A 130 10.27 -2.14 -3.70
N ILE A 131 9.77 -1.49 -2.65
CA ILE A 131 10.41 -1.47 -1.33
C ILE A 131 10.63 -2.90 -0.82
N VAL A 132 9.59 -3.73 -0.87
CA VAL A 132 9.64 -5.12 -0.38
C VAL A 132 10.56 -5.98 -1.26
N LEU A 133 10.43 -5.88 -2.60
CA LEU A 133 11.23 -6.70 -3.52
C LEU A 133 12.73 -6.37 -3.42
N VAL A 134 13.10 -5.09 -3.36
CA VAL A 134 14.49 -4.68 -3.19
C VAL A 134 15.05 -5.19 -1.86
N PHE A 135 14.26 -5.12 -0.78
CA PHE A 135 14.65 -5.69 0.51
C PHE A 135 14.82 -7.21 0.46
N MET A 136 13.89 -7.94 -0.17
CA MET A 136 13.97 -9.40 -0.30
C MET A 136 15.19 -9.87 -1.11
N VAL A 137 15.62 -9.09 -2.10
CA VAL A 137 16.84 -9.38 -2.88
C VAL A 137 18.10 -9.10 -2.05
N GLN A 138 18.08 -8.07 -1.21
CA GLN A 138 19.23 -7.64 -0.43
C GLN A 138 19.45 -8.50 0.82
N ASP A 139 18.39 -8.81 1.53
CA ASP A 139 18.44 -9.65 2.75
C ASP A 139 17.31 -10.72 2.74
N PRO A 140 17.51 -11.80 1.97
CA PRO A 140 16.51 -12.86 1.84
C PRO A 140 16.28 -13.64 3.15
N GLN A 141 17.29 -13.70 4.04
CA GLN A 141 17.16 -14.45 5.29
C GLN A 141 16.24 -13.77 6.29
N THR A 142 16.40 -12.46 6.46
CA THR A 142 15.53 -11.67 7.33
C THR A 142 14.11 -11.59 6.76
N ALA A 143 13.97 -11.52 5.44
CA ALA A 143 12.68 -11.46 4.78
C ALA A 143 11.87 -12.78 4.87
N ALA A 144 12.54 -13.94 4.89
CA ALA A 144 11.90 -15.26 4.82
C ALA A 144 10.96 -15.59 6.00
N GLY A 145 11.11 -14.92 7.14
CA GLY A 145 10.26 -15.13 8.33
C GLY A 145 9.12 -14.12 8.49
N LEU A 146 9.05 -13.11 7.62
CA LEU A 146 8.14 -11.98 7.79
C LEU A 146 7.06 -11.95 6.70
N ASN A 147 5.83 -11.62 7.09
CA ASN A 147 4.71 -11.51 6.17
C ASN A 147 3.86 -10.26 6.46
N GLY A 148 3.31 -9.65 5.41
CA GLY A 148 2.40 -8.50 5.55
C GLY A 148 3.08 -7.24 6.09
N MET A 149 2.44 -6.55 7.04
CA MET A 149 2.92 -5.27 7.57
C MET A 149 4.31 -5.35 8.24
N PRO A 150 4.64 -6.36 9.06
CA PRO A 150 5.99 -6.53 9.61
C PRO A 150 7.09 -6.56 8.55
N LEU A 151 6.83 -7.16 7.38
CA LEU A 151 7.78 -7.20 6.28
C LEU A 151 8.03 -5.78 5.69
N VAL A 152 6.97 -5.01 5.50
CA VAL A 152 7.07 -3.62 5.01
C VAL A 152 7.81 -2.74 6.02
N GLN A 153 7.48 -2.87 7.30
CA GLN A 153 8.14 -2.12 8.38
C GLN A 153 9.63 -2.46 8.45
N MET A 154 9.99 -3.73 8.36
CA MET A 154 11.39 -4.15 8.37
C MET A 154 12.14 -3.67 7.12
N ALA A 155 11.50 -3.75 5.95
CA ALA A 155 12.08 -3.22 4.71
C ALA A 155 12.35 -1.72 4.80
N VAL A 156 11.39 -0.95 5.28
CA VAL A 156 11.57 0.50 5.46
C VAL A 156 12.58 0.82 6.56
N TYR A 157 12.60 0.04 7.65
CA TYR A 157 13.63 0.19 8.69
C TYR A 157 15.04 -0.04 8.14
N HIS A 158 15.21 -1.05 7.29
CA HIS A 158 16.49 -1.37 6.66
C HIS A 158 17.04 -0.21 5.81
N PHE A 159 16.19 0.52 5.09
CA PHE A 159 16.59 1.61 4.21
C PHE A 159 16.60 3.00 4.87
N ALA A 160 15.65 3.27 5.73
CA ALA A 160 15.39 4.61 6.30
C ALA A 160 15.53 4.66 7.84
N GLY A 161 15.90 3.55 8.49
CA GLY A 161 16.11 3.48 9.92
C GLY A 161 14.86 3.79 10.77
N ASP A 162 15.10 4.30 11.97
CA ASP A 162 14.01 4.59 12.95
C ASP A 162 13.01 5.63 12.45
N VAL A 163 13.43 6.57 11.62
CA VAL A 163 12.54 7.59 11.03
C VAL A 163 11.55 6.93 10.06
N GLY A 164 12.05 5.99 9.25
CA GLY A 164 11.22 5.25 8.30
C GLY A 164 10.16 4.39 8.99
N ILE A 165 10.53 3.66 10.04
CA ILE A 165 9.56 2.83 10.77
C ILE A 165 8.53 3.67 11.51
N ALA A 166 8.94 4.82 12.09
CA ALA A 166 8.02 5.75 12.73
C ALA A 166 7.01 6.31 11.73
N PHE A 167 7.47 6.65 10.51
CA PHE A 167 6.61 7.13 9.44
C PHE A 167 5.60 6.06 9.01
N ILE A 168 6.04 4.85 8.68
CA ILE A 168 5.15 3.74 8.25
C ILE A 168 4.17 3.32 9.35
N THR A 169 4.56 3.44 10.61
CA THR A 169 3.68 3.10 11.74
C THR A 169 2.62 4.18 11.97
N ALA A 170 2.91 5.42 11.57
CA ALA A 170 1.99 6.56 11.70
C ALA A 170 1.07 6.74 10.48
N ALA A 171 1.49 6.25 9.30
CA ALA A 171 0.77 6.32 8.04
C ALA A 171 -0.27 5.20 7.91
#